data_133f622d0c4462e8f7769dce85a74b3f
#
_entry.id   133f622d0c4462e8f7769dce85a74b3f
#
_cell.length_a   1.000
_cell.length_b   1.000
_cell.length_c   1.000
_cell.angle_alpha   90.00
_cell.angle_beta   90.00
_cell.angle_gamma   90.00
#
_symmetry.space_group_name_H-M   'P 1'
#
loop_
_entity.id
_entity.type
_entity.pdbx_description
1 polymer ?
#
loop_
_entity_poly.entity_id
_entity_poly.type
_entity_poly.pdbx_seq_one_letter_code
_entity_poly.pdbx_strand_id
1 'polypeptide(L)'
;MHLMYIPMSPKEQRRGLCLLIMMLATVLIFPLRPSVSAEFGFWAICFAGTIFIFRRFLTASAQIPLTPVSIVLKFSLLGYILAFLANLLTNDLLFYFLPRHFYYNETGPHFFNICKEQLAGFASENFLLAAGFTVLFVPVVEELLYRGLIFGSLVRKNLPLAYLVSTIVYSAVLTLPVWSGASMDYIALHFVQYLPVNLMFCWIYVRTETILTPILAHIIMNALCILTLR
;
A
#
# COMPACT_ATOMS: atom_id res chain seq x y z
N MET A 1 24.34 -2.54 -12.93
CA MET A 1 22.98 -2.20 -13.38
C MET A 1 22.76 -0.72 -13.03
N HIS A 2 22.79 0.17 -14.03
CA HIS A 2 22.50 1.59 -13.83
C HIS A 2 20.98 1.71 -13.73
N LEU A 3 20.47 1.84 -12.51
CA LEU A 3 19.06 2.08 -12.26
C LEU A 3 18.71 3.52 -12.68
N MET A 4 17.92 3.66 -13.73
CA MET A 4 17.46 4.96 -14.23
C MET A 4 16.23 5.46 -13.44
N TYR A 5 16.33 5.47 -12.10
CA TYR A 5 15.28 6.08 -11.29
C TYR A 5 15.26 7.60 -11.49
N ILE A 6 14.09 8.13 -11.76
CA ILE A 6 13.87 9.56 -11.70
C ILE A 6 13.79 9.95 -10.23
N PRO A 7 14.71 10.78 -9.71
CA PRO A 7 14.63 11.22 -8.33
C PRO A 7 13.55 12.29 -8.17
N MET A 8 12.83 12.22 -7.06
CA MET A 8 12.04 13.36 -6.61
C MET A 8 12.95 14.54 -6.27
N SER A 9 12.54 15.74 -6.63
CA SER A 9 13.26 16.96 -6.23
C SER A 9 13.24 17.13 -4.71
N PRO A 10 14.25 17.82 -4.11
CA PRO A 10 14.27 18.06 -2.65
C PRO A 10 13.02 18.79 -2.14
N LYS A 11 12.39 19.61 -2.99
CA LYS A 11 11.13 20.30 -2.67
C LYS A 11 9.95 19.34 -2.62
N GLU A 12 9.86 18.40 -3.56
CA GLU A 12 8.84 17.34 -3.56
C GLU A 12 9.02 16.41 -2.36
N GLN A 13 10.26 16.02 -2.05
CA GLN A 13 10.56 15.17 -0.89
C GLN A 13 10.11 15.82 0.42
N ARG A 14 10.46 17.10 0.66
CA ARG A 14 10.04 17.82 1.88
C ARG A 14 8.53 17.94 1.98
N ARG A 15 7.85 18.32 0.90
CA ARG A 15 6.38 18.44 0.89
C ARG A 15 5.69 17.10 1.05
N GLY A 16 6.20 16.06 0.40
CA GLY A 16 5.70 14.70 0.55
C GLY A 16 5.86 14.17 1.97
N LEU A 17 6.99 14.47 2.63
CA LEU A 17 7.19 14.11 4.04
C LEU A 17 6.21 14.83 4.96
N CYS A 18 5.95 16.13 4.73
CA CYS A 18 4.92 16.85 5.47
C CYS A 18 3.54 16.23 5.28
N LEU A 19 3.17 15.87 4.04
CA LEU A 19 1.90 15.19 3.76
C LEU A 19 1.81 13.83 4.47
N LEU A 20 2.87 13.04 4.44
CA LEU A 20 2.93 11.75 5.14
C LEU A 20 2.74 11.93 6.65
N ILE A 21 3.44 12.89 7.26
CA ILE A 21 3.30 13.19 8.68
C ILE A 21 1.88 13.64 9.02
N MET A 22 1.28 14.51 8.19
CA MET A 22 -0.11 14.95 8.38
C MET A 22 -1.10 13.77 8.26
N MET A 23 -0.92 12.88 7.28
CA MET A 23 -1.73 11.67 7.16
C MET A 23 -1.62 10.79 8.40
N LEU A 24 -0.39 10.52 8.86
CA LEU A 24 -0.14 9.71 10.05
C LEU A 24 -0.75 10.33 11.30
N ALA A 25 -0.57 11.63 11.51
CA ALA A 25 -1.18 12.36 12.62
C ALA A 25 -2.73 12.25 12.58
N THR A 26 -3.32 12.38 11.37
CA THR A 26 -4.78 12.25 11.22
C THR A 26 -5.25 10.83 11.54
N VAL A 27 -4.55 9.79 11.10
CA VAL A 27 -4.88 8.39 11.42
C VAL A 27 -4.74 8.11 12.92
N LEU A 28 -3.74 8.67 13.58
CA LEU A 28 -3.53 8.49 15.02
C LEU A 28 -4.57 9.21 15.87
N ILE A 29 -4.99 10.42 15.46
CA ILE A 29 -5.99 11.23 16.19
C ILE A 29 -7.41 10.72 15.91
N PHE A 30 -7.68 10.33 14.68
CA PHE A 30 -8.98 9.85 14.22
C PHE A 30 -8.83 8.46 13.57
N PRO A 31 -8.58 7.41 14.37
CA PRO A 31 -8.32 6.06 13.84
C PRO A 31 -9.54 5.47 13.12
N LEU A 32 -10.74 5.86 13.54
CA LEU A 32 -11.99 5.43 12.92
C LEU A 32 -12.79 6.65 12.44
N ARG A 33 -13.04 6.69 11.14
CA ARG A 33 -13.92 7.71 10.56
C ARG A 33 -15.37 7.24 10.62
N PRO A 34 -16.31 8.15 10.95
CA PRO A 34 -17.67 7.76 11.29
C PRO A 34 -18.52 7.30 10.10
N SER A 35 -18.08 7.55 8.86
CA SER A 35 -18.85 7.22 7.65
C SER A 35 -17.96 7.05 6.43
N VAL A 36 -18.49 6.33 5.42
CA VAL A 36 -17.84 6.18 4.10
C VAL A 36 -17.57 7.53 3.42
N SER A 37 -18.46 8.50 3.60
CA SER A 37 -18.29 9.85 3.04
C SER A 37 -17.13 10.60 3.66
N ALA A 38 -16.92 10.48 4.97
CA ALA A 38 -15.78 11.07 5.66
C ALA A 38 -14.47 10.42 5.21
N GLU A 39 -14.44 9.10 5.06
CA GLU A 39 -13.30 8.35 4.54
C GLU A 39 -12.97 8.74 3.10
N PHE A 40 -13.98 8.80 2.23
CA PHE A 40 -13.84 9.25 0.85
C PHE A 40 -13.27 10.68 0.78
N GLY A 41 -13.81 11.61 1.57
CA GLY A 41 -13.33 12.99 1.63
C GLY A 41 -11.87 13.10 2.05
N PHE A 42 -11.47 12.34 3.07
CA PHE A 42 -10.09 12.28 3.53
C PHE A 42 -9.14 11.79 2.40
N TRP A 43 -9.47 10.66 1.78
CA TRP A 43 -8.64 10.11 0.71
C TRP A 43 -8.64 10.99 -0.54
N ALA A 44 -9.73 11.67 -0.86
CA ALA A 44 -9.79 12.63 -1.96
C ALA A 44 -8.84 13.82 -1.74
N ILE A 45 -8.79 14.35 -0.51
CA ILE A 45 -7.86 15.43 -0.14
C ILE A 45 -6.40 14.94 -0.22
N CYS A 46 -6.12 13.76 0.34
CA CYS A 46 -4.79 13.16 0.28
C CYS A 46 -4.36 12.90 -1.17
N PHE A 47 -5.25 12.38 -2.01
CA PHE A 47 -5.02 12.14 -3.43
C PHE A 47 -4.71 13.44 -4.18
N ALA A 48 -5.56 14.47 -4.04
CA ALA A 48 -5.34 15.76 -4.68
C ALA A 48 -4.01 16.39 -4.25
N GLY A 49 -3.71 16.37 -2.94
CA GLY A 49 -2.45 16.85 -2.38
C GLY A 49 -1.24 16.10 -2.93
N THR A 50 -1.34 14.77 -3.00
CA THR A 50 -0.27 13.90 -3.52
C THR A 50 -0.01 14.18 -5.00
N ILE A 51 -1.06 14.23 -5.84
CA ILE A 51 -0.94 14.55 -7.26
C ILE A 51 -0.31 15.95 -7.46
N PHE A 52 -0.76 16.95 -6.69
CA PHE A 52 -0.21 18.30 -6.78
C PHE A 52 1.27 18.37 -6.39
N ILE A 53 1.66 17.69 -5.30
CA ILE A 53 3.05 17.68 -4.81
C ILE A 53 3.96 16.96 -5.80
N PHE A 54 3.58 15.76 -6.27
CA PHE A 54 4.42 14.88 -7.08
C PHE A 54 4.18 14.98 -8.59
N ARG A 55 3.45 16.01 -9.05
CA ARG A 55 3.09 16.17 -10.48
C ARG A 55 4.28 16.07 -11.44
N ARG A 56 5.43 16.68 -11.06
CA ARG A 56 6.65 16.63 -11.90
C ARG A 56 7.26 15.24 -11.94
N PHE A 57 7.34 14.59 -10.79
CA PHE A 57 7.81 13.21 -10.69
C PHE A 57 6.90 12.25 -11.49
N LEU A 58 5.58 12.40 -11.38
CA LEU A 58 4.62 11.60 -12.15
C LEU A 58 4.75 11.82 -13.65
N THR A 59 4.83 13.07 -14.10
CA THR A 59 5.02 13.38 -15.52
C THR A 59 6.33 12.79 -16.04
N ALA A 60 7.42 12.94 -15.29
CA ALA A 60 8.69 12.38 -15.66
C ALA A 60 8.67 10.83 -15.68
N SER A 61 8.04 10.19 -14.71
CA SER A 61 7.87 8.72 -14.66
C SER A 61 7.03 8.19 -15.81
N ALA A 62 6.03 8.94 -16.27
CA ALA A 62 5.20 8.57 -17.41
C ALA A 62 5.93 8.76 -18.76
N GLN A 63 6.95 9.61 -18.80
CA GLN A 63 7.74 9.89 -19.99
C GLN A 63 8.98 8.99 -20.13
N ILE A 64 9.18 8.01 -19.25
CA ILE A 64 10.28 7.04 -19.41
C ILE A 64 10.00 6.25 -20.71
N PRO A 65 10.72 6.54 -21.79
CA PRO A 65 10.41 5.97 -23.12
C PRO A 65 10.76 4.49 -23.23
N LEU A 66 11.32 3.89 -22.17
CA LEU A 66 11.91 2.57 -22.18
C LEU A 66 11.02 1.47 -21.61
N THR A 67 9.90 1.81 -20.99
CA THR A 67 9.01 0.78 -20.43
C THR A 67 7.70 0.72 -21.23
N PRO A 68 7.59 -0.21 -22.20
CA PRO A 68 6.36 -0.42 -22.94
C PRO A 68 5.19 -0.67 -21.99
N VAL A 69 4.00 -0.19 -22.34
CA VAL A 69 2.77 -0.43 -21.56
C VAL A 69 2.56 -1.92 -21.28
N SER A 70 2.92 -2.78 -22.25
CA SER A 70 2.87 -4.23 -22.10
C SER A 70 3.75 -4.76 -20.94
N ILE A 71 4.91 -4.15 -20.72
CA ILE A 71 5.81 -4.50 -19.60
C ILE A 71 5.19 -4.04 -18.28
N VAL A 72 4.65 -2.83 -18.22
CA VAL A 72 3.94 -2.31 -17.03
C VAL A 72 2.80 -3.25 -16.66
N LEU A 73 1.93 -3.59 -17.60
CA LEU A 73 0.81 -4.51 -17.39
C LEU A 73 1.28 -5.91 -16.94
N LYS A 74 2.27 -6.48 -17.62
CA LYS A 74 2.84 -7.79 -17.29
C LYS A 74 3.40 -7.81 -15.87
N PHE A 75 4.22 -6.83 -15.50
CA PHE A 75 4.82 -6.80 -14.16
C PHE A 75 3.82 -6.41 -13.07
N SER A 76 2.79 -5.63 -13.37
CA SER A 76 1.71 -5.34 -12.43
C SER A 76 0.92 -6.60 -12.10
N LEU A 77 0.54 -7.39 -13.12
CA LEU A 77 -0.16 -8.65 -12.93
C LEU A 77 0.73 -9.70 -12.22
N LEU A 78 1.98 -9.82 -12.66
CA LEU A 78 2.95 -10.73 -12.03
C LEU A 78 3.20 -10.33 -10.56
N GLY A 79 3.37 -9.05 -10.28
CA GLY A 79 3.56 -8.54 -8.93
C GLY A 79 2.36 -8.83 -8.03
N TYR A 80 1.15 -8.65 -8.54
CA TYR A 80 -0.07 -9.04 -7.82
C TYR A 80 -0.10 -10.55 -7.51
N ILE A 81 0.15 -11.40 -8.51
CA ILE A 81 0.14 -12.86 -8.33
C ILE A 81 1.20 -13.28 -7.31
N LEU A 82 2.42 -12.76 -7.41
CA LEU A 82 3.49 -13.08 -6.47
C LEU A 82 3.19 -12.58 -5.05
N ALA A 83 2.61 -11.37 -4.92
CA ALA A 83 2.19 -10.83 -3.63
C ALA A 83 1.09 -11.70 -3.00
N PHE A 84 0.12 -12.15 -3.80
CA PHE A 84 -0.95 -13.05 -3.36
C PHE A 84 -0.41 -14.40 -2.89
N LEU A 85 0.45 -15.05 -3.69
CA LEU A 85 1.07 -16.32 -3.34
C LEU A 85 1.97 -16.20 -2.10
N ALA A 86 2.76 -15.14 -2.01
CA ALA A 86 3.60 -14.89 -0.84
C ALA A 86 2.78 -14.63 0.43
N ASN A 87 1.62 -13.99 0.30
CA ASN A 87 0.69 -13.82 1.42
C ASN A 87 0.05 -15.14 1.86
N LEU A 88 -0.41 -15.97 0.90
CA LEU A 88 -0.91 -17.31 1.21
C LEU A 88 0.14 -18.13 1.96
N LEU A 89 1.36 -18.18 1.44
CA LEU A 89 2.45 -18.90 2.08
C LEU A 89 2.75 -18.38 3.49
N THR A 90 2.75 -17.07 3.67
CA THR A 90 2.95 -16.45 4.99
C THR A 90 1.85 -16.85 5.96
N ASN A 91 0.59 -16.85 5.52
CA ASN A 91 -0.54 -17.30 6.34
C ASN A 91 -0.41 -18.77 6.73
N ASP A 92 -0.05 -19.64 5.78
CA ASP A 92 0.14 -21.08 6.05
C ASP A 92 1.30 -21.33 7.03
N LEU A 93 2.42 -20.60 6.86
CA LEU A 93 3.56 -20.68 7.79
C LEU A 93 3.18 -20.19 9.18
N LEU A 94 2.49 -19.06 9.29
CA LEU A 94 2.01 -18.54 10.57
C LEU A 94 1.04 -19.52 11.22
N PHE A 95 0.11 -20.10 10.45
CA PHE A 95 -0.82 -21.11 10.94
C PHE A 95 -0.10 -22.36 11.47
N TYR A 96 0.96 -22.78 10.81
CA TYR A 96 1.73 -23.97 11.21
C TYR A 96 2.57 -23.75 12.48
N PHE A 97 3.20 -22.57 12.61
CA PHE A 97 4.15 -22.30 13.71
C PHE A 97 3.52 -21.63 14.93
N LEU A 98 2.35 -21.00 14.80
CA LEU A 98 1.73 -20.33 15.92
C LEU A 98 0.76 -21.25 16.67
N PRO A 99 0.63 -21.07 18.00
CA PRO A 99 -0.32 -21.83 18.80
C PRO A 99 -1.75 -21.63 18.27
N ARG A 100 -2.52 -22.72 18.29
CA ARG A 100 -3.90 -22.74 17.74
C ARG A 100 -4.84 -21.69 18.35
N HIS A 101 -4.64 -21.24 19.58
CA HIS A 101 -5.49 -20.23 20.21
C HIS A 101 -5.41 -18.85 19.51
N PHE A 102 -4.37 -18.55 18.72
CA PHE A 102 -4.30 -17.34 17.89
C PHE A 102 -5.24 -17.38 16.68
N TYR A 103 -5.66 -18.57 16.26
CA TYR A 103 -6.47 -18.77 15.04
C TYR A 103 -7.93 -19.10 15.30
N TYR A 104 -8.28 -19.55 16.55
CA TYR A 104 -9.63 -20.06 16.85
C TYR A 104 -10.65 -18.99 17.23
N ASN A 105 -10.27 -17.76 17.38
CA ASN A 105 -11.24 -16.66 17.47
C ASN A 105 -11.63 -16.21 16.06
N GLU A 106 -12.41 -17.02 15.37
CA GLU A 106 -13.25 -16.82 14.16
C GLU A 106 -12.74 -15.94 13.01
N THR A 107 -11.65 -15.20 13.20
CA THR A 107 -11.07 -14.28 12.23
C THR A 107 -9.56 -14.51 12.11
N GLY A 108 -9.18 -15.69 11.64
CA GLY A 108 -7.78 -15.89 11.23
C GLY A 108 -7.38 -14.77 10.29
N PRO A 109 -6.20 -14.15 10.48
CA PRO A 109 -5.82 -12.97 9.72
C PRO A 109 -5.53 -13.32 8.27
N HIS A 110 -6.57 -13.51 7.47
CA HIS A 110 -6.43 -13.55 6.02
C HIS A 110 -6.32 -12.11 5.52
N PHE A 111 -5.25 -11.79 4.79
CA PHE A 111 -5.04 -10.47 4.19
C PHE A 111 -6.32 -9.91 3.53
N PHE A 112 -7.07 -10.77 2.82
CA PHE A 112 -8.36 -10.42 2.26
C PHE A 112 -9.46 -10.16 3.30
N ASN A 113 -9.39 -10.77 4.47
CA ASN A 113 -10.41 -10.56 5.50
C ASN A 113 -10.27 -9.19 6.16
N ILE A 114 -9.05 -8.68 6.37
CA ILE A 114 -8.83 -7.35 6.94
C ILE A 114 -9.36 -6.27 6.01
N CYS A 115 -9.01 -6.33 4.72
CA CYS A 115 -9.60 -5.47 3.71
C CYS A 115 -11.14 -5.64 3.67
N LYS A 116 -11.63 -6.88 3.81
CA LYS A 116 -13.07 -7.16 3.82
C LYS A 116 -13.79 -6.55 5.01
N GLU A 117 -13.31 -6.72 6.21
CA GLU A 117 -13.98 -6.22 7.42
C GLU A 117 -14.07 -4.70 7.45
N GLN A 118 -12.96 -4.01 7.17
CA GLN A 118 -12.94 -2.55 7.11
C GLN A 118 -13.78 -2.00 5.95
N LEU A 119 -13.69 -2.63 4.78
CA LEU A 119 -14.41 -2.21 3.59
C LEU A 119 -15.87 -2.65 3.57
N ALA A 120 -16.22 -3.78 4.21
CA ALA A 120 -17.61 -4.27 4.25
C ALA A 120 -18.55 -3.27 4.91
N GLY A 121 -18.11 -2.63 6.01
CA GLY A 121 -18.85 -1.55 6.64
C GLY A 121 -19.09 -0.38 5.69
N PHE A 122 -18.05 0.11 5.03
CA PHE A 122 -18.17 1.22 4.08
C PHE A 122 -18.92 0.83 2.80
N ALA A 123 -18.73 -0.40 2.31
CA ALA A 123 -19.44 -0.90 1.12
C ALA A 123 -20.94 -1.08 1.39
N SER A 124 -21.33 -1.40 2.61
CA SER A 124 -22.75 -1.47 3.02
C SER A 124 -23.42 -0.09 3.07
N GLU A 125 -22.67 0.96 3.42
CA GLU A 125 -23.18 2.34 3.38
C GLU A 125 -23.28 2.89 1.96
N ASN A 126 -22.19 2.80 1.18
CA ASN A 126 -22.13 3.23 -0.21
C ASN A 126 -21.00 2.54 -0.94
N PHE A 127 -21.32 1.52 -1.72
CA PHE A 127 -20.36 0.73 -2.49
C PHE A 127 -19.52 1.56 -3.48
N LEU A 128 -20.13 2.52 -4.17
CA LEU A 128 -19.40 3.31 -5.17
C LEU A 128 -18.38 4.24 -4.55
N LEU A 129 -18.70 4.86 -3.41
CA LEU A 129 -17.74 5.68 -2.68
C LEU A 129 -16.61 4.81 -2.10
N ALA A 130 -16.96 3.67 -1.49
CA ALA A 130 -15.98 2.73 -0.95
C ALA A 130 -15.03 2.22 -2.06
N ALA A 131 -15.55 1.80 -3.21
CA ALA A 131 -14.77 1.38 -4.37
C ALA A 131 -13.91 2.52 -4.91
N GLY A 132 -14.46 3.72 -5.03
CA GLY A 132 -13.77 4.88 -5.58
C GLY A 132 -12.49 5.22 -4.83
N PHE A 133 -12.56 5.36 -3.50
CA PHE A 133 -11.34 5.69 -2.76
C PHE A 133 -10.39 4.50 -2.63
N THR A 134 -10.90 3.30 -2.38
CA THR A 134 -10.05 2.11 -2.17
C THR A 134 -9.30 1.72 -3.42
N VAL A 135 -9.97 1.72 -4.59
CA VAL A 135 -9.36 1.26 -5.84
C VAL A 135 -8.50 2.35 -6.48
N LEU A 136 -8.86 3.61 -6.32
CA LEU A 136 -8.19 4.68 -7.06
C LEU A 136 -7.30 5.56 -6.16
N PHE A 137 -7.87 6.12 -5.06
CA PHE A 137 -7.13 7.13 -4.28
C PHE A 137 -6.04 6.50 -3.42
N VAL A 138 -6.39 5.46 -2.65
CA VAL A 138 -5.47 4.77 -1.74
C VAL A 138 -4.21 4.29 -2.47
N PRO A 139 -4.29 3.50 -3.57
CA PRO A 139 -3.09 3.01 -4.25
C PRO A 139 -2.16 4.11 -4.74
N VAL A 140 -2.72 5.17 -5.32
CA VAL A 140 -1.91 6.28 -5.85
C VAL A 140 -1.19 7.02 -4.72
N VAL A 141 -1.91 7.35 -3.63
CA VAL A 141 -1.34 8.05 -2.49
C VAL A 141 -0.24 7.21 -1.84
N GLU A 142 -0.53 5.95 -1.54
CA GLU A 142 0.38 5.07 -0.84
C GLU A 142 1.62 4.74 -1.66
N GLU A 143 1.47 4.40 -2.93
CA GLU A 143 2.64 4.09 -3.76
C GLU A 143 3.55 5.31 -3.95
N LEU A 144 3.00 6.51 -4.12
CA LEU A 144 3.79 7.73 -4.23
C LEU A 144 4.53 8.07 -2.93
N LEU A 145 3.91 7.86 -1.77
CA LEU A 145 4.54 8.11 -0.48
C LEU A 145 5.56 7.02 -0.10
N TYR A 146 5.23 5.74 -0.27
CA TYR A 146 6.11 4.66 0.20
C TYR A 146 7.14 4.24 -0.83
N ARG A 147 6.78 4.08 -2.11
CA ARG A 147 7.73 3.71 -3.18
C ARG A 147 8.38 4.92 -3.82
N GLY A 148 7.62 5.94 -4.11
CA GLY A 148 8.17 7.17 -4.67
C GLY A 148 9.06 7.92 -3.70
N LEU A 149 8.54 8.28 -2.53
CA LEU A 149 9.25 9.12 -1.56
C LEU A 149 10.24 8.33 -0.71
N ILE A 150 9.78 7.33 0.09
CA ILE A 150 10.65 6.62 1.05
C ILE A 150 11.65 5.75 0.32
N PHE A 151 11.17 4.78 -0.46
CA PHE A 151 12.03 3.86 -1.20
C PHE A 151 12.92 4.60 -2.20
N GLY A 152 12.35 5.50 -3.01
CA GLY A 152 13.05 6.27 -4.03
C GLY A 152 14.15 7.17 -3.50
N SER A 153 14.04 7.66 -2.25
CA SER A 153 15.11 8.46 -1.61
C SER A 153 16.31 7.63 -1.18
N LEU A 154 16.12 6.33 -0.93
CA LEU A 154 17.13 5.43 -0.40
C LEU A 154 17.75 4.51 -1.47
N VAL A 155 16.99 4.14 -2.50
CA VAL A 155 17.36 3.10 -3.48
C VAL A 155 18.69 3.37 -4.19
N ARG A 156 19.00 4.63 -4.44
CA ARG A 156 20.28 5.03 -5.08
C ARG A 156 21.48 4.94 -4.14
N LYS A 157 21.25 5.02 -2.84
CA LYS A 157 22.30 5.01 -1.83
C LYS A 157 22.58 3.59 -1.35
N ASN A 158 21.52 2.86 -1.04
CA ASN A 158 21.59 1.51 -0.49
C ASN A 158 20.30 0.76 -0.81
N LEU A 159 20.34 -0.13 -1.79
CA LEU A 159 19.18 -0.90 -2.23
C LEU A 159 18.60 -1.80 -1.13
N PRO A 160 19.39 -2.61 -0.41
CA PRO A 160 18.89 -3.40 0.73
C PRO A 160 18.20 -2.54 1.80
N LEU A 161 18.79 -1.40 2.15
CA LEU A 161 18.20 -0.48 3.13
C LEU A 161 16.88 0.11 2.62
N ALA A 162 16.79 0.43 1.32
CA ALA A 162 15.54 0.91 0.73
C ALA A 162 14.41 -0.11 0.86
N TYR A 163 14.69 -1.39 0.56
CA TYR A 163 13.74 -2.48 0.75
C TYR A 163 13.32 -2.59 2.22
N LEU A 164 14.28 -2.66 3.13
CA LEU A 164 14.02 -2.82 4.55
C LEU A 164 13.17 -1.68 5.11
N VAL A 165 13.59 -0.44 4.91
CA VAL A 165 12.93 0.75 5.48
C VAL A 165 11.52 0.93 4.88
N SER A 166 11.39 0.85 3.54
CA SER A 166 10.08 1.02 2.91
C SER A 166 9.09 -0.05 3.32
N THR A 167 9.54 -1.32 3.40
CA THR A 167 8.69 -2.43 3.79
C THR A 167 8.26 -2.32 5.24
N ILE A 168 9.18 -2.07 6.16
CA ILE A 168 8.88 -1.96 7.60
C ILE A 168 7.95 -0.77 7.87
N VAL A 169 8.29 0.42 7.34
CA VAL A 169 7.48 1.63 7.58
C VAL A 169 6.07 1.47 7.05
N TYR A 170 5.93 0.95 5.82
CA TYR A 170 4.59 0.77 5.25
C TYR A 170 3.79 -0.30 5.99
N SER A 171 4.39 -1.45 6.31
CA SER A 171 3.71 -2.50 7.08
C SER A 171 3.28 -1.99 8.48
N ALA A 172 4.13 -1.21 9.14
CA ALA A 172 3.78 -0.58 10.42
C ALA A 172 2.60 0.39 10.30
N VAL A 173 2.58 1.22 9.25
CA VAL A 173 1.47 2.17 9.03
C VAL A 173 0.16 1.45 8.73
N LEU A 174 0.17 0.37 7.95
CA LEU A 174 -1.01 -0.43 7.66
C LEU A 174 -1.60 -1.13 8.90
N THR A 175 -0.79 -1.33 9.95
CA THR A 175 -1.27 -1.89 11.21
C THR A 175 -1.82 -0.85 12.20
N LEU A 176 -1.59 0.46 11.98
CA LEU A 176 -2.04 1.51 12.90
C LEU A 176 -3.56 1.47 13.21
N PRO A 177 -4.47 1.21 12.24
CA PRO A 177 -5.90 1.18 12.52
C PRO A 177 -6.31 0.12 13.54
N VAL A 178 -5.55 -0.97 13.67
CA VAL A 178 -5.86 -2.06 14.62
C VAL A 178 -5.21 -1.88 16.00
N TRP A 179 -4.36 -0.86 16.21
CA TRP A 179 -3.69 -0.64 17.48
C TRP A 179 -4.64 -0.28 18.64
N SER A 180 -5.76 0.37 18.33
CA SER A 180 -6.75 0.72 19.33
C SER A 180 -7.71 -0.43 19.63
N GLY A 181 -7.31 -1.37 20.47
CA GLY A 181 -8.18 -2.45 20.96
C GLY A 181 -7.74 -3.86 20.60
N ALA A 182 -6.71 -4.05 19.76
CA ALA A 182 -6.14 -5.35 19.47
C ALA A 182 -5.02 -5.73 20.44
N SER A 183 -4.83 -7.05 20.65
CA SER A 183 -3.66 -7.56 21.40
C SER A 183 -2.36 -7.31 20.60
N MET A 184 -1.22 -7.24 21.31
CA MET A 184 0.09 -7.07 20.67
C MET A 184 0.41 -8.21 19.69
N ASP A 185 -0.03 -9.42 19.99
CA ASP A 185 0.14 -10.57 19.10
C ASP A 185 -0.62 -10.40 17.79
N TYR A 186 -1.85 -9.91 17.86
CA TYR A 186 -2.67 -9.61 16.68
C TYR A 186 -2.02 -8.52 15.81
N ILE A 187 -1.52 -7.45 16.42
CA ILE A 187 -0.78 -6.39 15.74
C ILE A 187 0.47 -6.95 15.05
N ALA A 188 1.24 -7.79 15.76
CA ALA A 188 2.44 -8.42 15.20
C ALA A 188 2.12 -9.34 14.01
N LEU A 189 1.05 -10.12 14.09
CA LEU A 189 0.59 -10.97 12.97
C LEU A 189 0.22 -10.15 11.74
N HIS A 190 -0.55 -9.09 11.93
CA HIS A 190 -0.91 -8.17 10.84
C HIS A 190 0.32 -7.54 10.21
N PHE A 191 1.26 -7.08 11.03
CA PHE A 191 2.52 -6.52 10.54
C PHE A 191 3.28 -7.52 9.66
N VAL A 192 3.44 -8.75 10.10
CA VAL A 192 4.15 -9.80 9.35
C VAL A 192 3.43 -10.12 8.04
N GLN A 193 2.10 -10.14 8.01
CA GLN A 193 1.32 -10.40 6.79
C GLN A 193 1.50 -9.34 5.71
N TYR A 194 1.71 -8.08 6.08
CA TYR A 194 1.94 -7.02 5.10
C TYR A 194 3.35 -7.03 4.50
N LEU A 195 4.34 -7.65 5.16
CA LEU A 195 5.74 -7.65 4.69
C LEU A 195 5.90 -8.21 3.26
N PRO A 196 5.35 -9.40 2.90
CA PRO A 196 5.55 -9.96 1.57
C PRO A 196 4.99 -9.11 0.44
N VAL A 197 3.80 -8.55 0.64
CA VAL A 197 3.14 -7.67 -0.35
C VAL A 197 3.99 -6.42 -0.58
N ASN A 198 4.48 -5.81 0.50
CA ASN A 198 5.31 -4.62 0.42
C ASN A 198 6.66 -4.88 -0.25
N LEU A 199 7.28 -6.03 0.02
CA LEU A 199 8.49 -6.47 -0.67
C LEU A 199 8.25 -6.64 -2.18
N MET A 200 7.13 -7.26 -2.58
CA MET A 200 6.80 -7.45 -3.99
C MET A 200 6.57 -6.12 -4.70
N PHE A 201 5.91 -5.16 -4.08
CA PHE A 201 5.72 -3.83 -4.67
C PHE A 201 7.04 -3.07 -4.83
N CYS A 202 7.97 -3.16 -3.88
CA CYS A 202 9.33 -2.65 -4.04
C CYS A 202 10.05 -3.36 -5.20
N TRP A 203 9.92 -4.68 -5.30
CA TRP A 203 10.56 -5.47 -6.35
C TRP A 203 10.07 -5.10 -7.76
N ILE A 204 8.75 -4.99 -7.98
CA ILE A 204 8.23 -4.59 -9.30
C ILE A 204 8.62 -3.15 -9.65
N TYR A 205 8.68 -2.24 -8.67
CA TYR A 205 9.19 -0.89 -8.89
C TYR A 205 10.65 -0.91 -9.36
N VAL A 206 11.51 -1.73 -8.72
CA VAL A 206 12.92 -1.89 -9.15
C VAL A 206 13.02 -2.47 -10.55
N ARG A 207 12.17 -3.45 -10.90
CA ARG A 207 12.20 -4.14 -12.19
C ARG A 207 11.74 -3.28 -13.35
N THR A 208 10.83 -2.36 -13.11
CA THR A 208 10.21 -1.55 -14.17
C THR A 208 10.67 -0.09 -14.16
N GLU A 209 11.35 0.34 -13.10
CA GLU A 209 11.86 1.71 -12.89
C GLU A 209 10.76 2.79 -12.98
N THR A 210 9.49 2.40 -13.05
CA THR A 210 8.35 3.32 -13.10
C THR A 210 7.40 3.09 -11.93
N ILE A 211 6.96 4.18 -11.30
CA ILE A 211 5.98 4.17 -10.21
C ILE A 211 4.60 3.68 -10.67
N LEU A 212 4.31 3.74 -11.96
CA LEU A 212 3.03 3.31 -12.51
C LEU A 212 2.77 1.81 -12.30
N THR A 213 3.83 0.99 -12.30
CA THR A 213 3.69 -0.46 -12.15
C THR A 213 3.18 -0.86 -10.76
N PRO A 214 3.78 -0.44 -9.63
CA PRO A 214 3.23 -0.75 -8.32
C PRO A 214 1.87 -0.09 -8.08
N ILE A 215 1.60 1.12 -8.60
CA ILE A 215 0.27 1.74 -8.53
C ILE A 215 -0.76 0.82 -9.22
N LEU A 216 -0.50 0.36 -10.42
CA LEU A 216 -1.44 -0.51 -11.15
C LEU A 216 -1.61 -1.88 -10.48
N ALA A 217 -0.54 -2.48 -9.96
CA ALA A 217 -0.62 -3.74 -9.20
C ALA A 217 -1.49 -3.58 -7.95
N HIS A 218 -1.35 -2.47 -7.24
CA HIS A 218 -2.14 -2.15 -6.06
C HIS A 218 -3.61 -1.89 -6.40
N ILE A 219 -3.88 -1.17 -7.51
CA ILE A 219 -5.24 -0.98 -8.04
C ILE A 219 -5.89 -2.34 -8.34
N ILE A 220 -5.19 -3.25 -9.02
CA ILE A 220 -5.70 -4.59 -9.34
C ILE A 220 -6.02 -5.35 -8.04
N MET A 221 -5.13 -5.32 -7.06
CA MET A 221 -5.32 -5.97 -5.77
C MET A 221 -6.57 -5.46 -5.05
N ASN A 222 -6.72 -4.14 -4.95
CA ASN A 222 -7.85 -3.53 -4.27
C ASN A 222 -9.18 -3.70 -5.04
N ALA A 223 -9.14 -3.68 -6.37
CA ALA A 223 -10.31 -3.95 -7.20
C ALA A 223 -10.82 -5.38 -7.02
N LEU A 224 -9.91 -6.36 -6.98
CA LEU A 224 -10.29 -7.76 -6.71
C LEU A 224 -10.80 -7.93 -5.28
N CYS A 225 -10.19 -7.25 -4.30
CA CYS A 225 -10.66 -7.27 -2.92
C CYS A 225 -12.11 -6.77 -2.83
N ILE A 226 -12.42 -5.60 -3.39
CA ILE A 226 -13.77 -5.02 -3.25
C ILE A 226 -14.84 -5.81 -4.04
N LEU A 227 -14.46 -6.46 -5.15
CA LEU A 227 -15.38 -7.34 -5.90
C LEU A 227 -15.79 -8.58 -5.10
N THR A 228 -14.97 -9.03 -4.16
CA THR A 228 -15.30 -10.17 -3.29
C THR A 228 -16.25 -9.80 -2.14
N LEU A 229 -16.60 -8.51 -1.99
CA LEU A 229 -17.58 -8.02 -0.99
C LEU A 229 -19.03 -8.02 -1.52
N ARG A 230 -19.21 -8.31 -2.80
CA ARG A 230 -20.53 -8.48 -3.41
C ARG A 230 -20.97 -9.94 -3.30
#